data_3309f1a534b7205293d50154b53960be
#
_entry.id   3309f1a534b7205293d50154b53960be
#
_cell.length_a   1.000
_cell.length_b   1.000
_cell.length_c   1.000
_cell.angle_alpha   90.00
_cell.angle_beta   90.00
_cell.angle_gamma   90.00
#
_symmetry.space_group_name_H-M   'P 1'
#
loop_
_entity.id
_entity.type
_entity.pdbx_description
1 polymer ?
#
loop_
_entity_poly.entity_id
_entity_poly.type
_entity_poly.pdbx_seq_one_letter_code
_entity_poly.pdbx_strand_id
1 'polypeptide(L)'
;MNVLSLFDGMSCGQIALDKLGIKVDNYFASEIDKYAIKIATKNFPNMIHLGDVTQVESKHFGAYGFNKKIDLIMGGSPCQGFSRAGKNLNFDDPRSKLFFEFVRLVKELKPKYFLLENVKMTKEHRDTISNVLGVEAIYIDSALVSAQTRKRYYWTNIPYLFNPIDQHITLRDIIQTEDELQGSEVDERMVTNKGKAYCLTARYSGATWWNSIERSQRTMIRIEDKVCFPEATKKGYAAVGVGEGLDISYPNSQTRRGRALKNKSHCLTTAPPNQGIINEKYNWRKLTPIECERLQTVPENYTEGVSNTQRYKMLGNGWTVKVIEHILKNMEIERKYNAKK
;
A
#
# COMPACT_ATOMS: atom_id res chain seq x y z
N MET A 1 -8.19 -25.26 -1.90
CA MET A 1 -8.59 -24.69 -0.60
C MET A 1 -9.70 -23.67 -0.78
N ASN A 2 -10.51 -23.42 0.26
CA ASN A 2 -11.55 -22.38 0.28
C ASN A 2 -11.05 -21.18 1.09
N VAL A 3 -11.12 -19.99 0.50
CA VAL A 3 -10.58 -18.75 1.07
C VAL A 3 -11.71 -17.74 1.28
N LEU A 4 -11.71 -17.08 2.43
CA LEU A 4 -12.53 -15.90 2.70
C LEU A 4 -11.62 -14.71 2.93
N SER A 5 -11.71 -13.72 2.03
CA SER A 5 -10.98 -12.47 2.14
C SER A 5 -11.93 -11.34 2.53
N LEU A 6 -11.64 -10.69 3.64
CA LEU A 6 -12.42 -9.59 4.21
C LEU A 6 -11.70 -8.27 3.94
N PHE A 7 -12.47 -7.25 3.56
CA PHE A 7 -11.89 -5.97 3.11
C PHE A 7 -10.92 -6.17 1.95
N ASP A 8 -11.32 -7.02 1.00
CA ASP A 8 -10.46 -7.64 -0.02
C ASP A 8 -9.74 -6.63 -0.92
N GLY A 9 -10.32 -5.45 -1.08
CA GLY A 9 -9.76 -4.44 -1.97
C GLY A 9 -9.69 -4.93 -3.41
N MET A 10 -8.52 -4.85 -4.00
CA MET A 10 -8.25 -5.35 -5.35
C MET A 10 -7.68 -6.78 -5.38
N SER A 11 -7.93 -7.58 -4.33
CA SER A 11 -7.56 -9.00 -4.22
C SER A 11 -6.06 -9.30 -4.18
N CYS A 12 -5.31 -8.51 -3.44
CA CYS A 12 -3.86 -8.77 -3.25
C CYS A 12 -3.57 -10.16 -2.66
N GLY A 13 -4.48 -10.67 -1.81
CA GLY A 13 -4.36 -12.01 -1.24
C GLY A 13 -4.49 -13.11 -2.29
N GLN A 14 -5.42 -12.96 -3.25
CA GLN A 14 -5.57 -13.90 -4.37
C GLN A 14 -4.34 -13.91 -5.27
N ILE A 15 -3.77 -12.71 -5.55
CA ILE A 15 -2.52 -12.61 -6.31
C ILE A 15 -1.39 -13.38 -5.62
N ALA A 16 -1.28 -13.26 -4.29
CA ALA A 16 -0.23 -13.96 -3.52
C ALA A 16 -0.41 -15.48 -3.57
N LEU A 17 -1.65 -15.97 -3.44
CA LEU A 17 -1.97 -17.39 -3.53
C LEU A 17 -1.65 -17.95 -4.93
N ASP A 18 -2.02 -17.21 -5.98
CA ASP A 18 -1.76 -17.59 -7.37
C ASP A 18 -0.25 -17.67 -7.65
N LYS A 19 0.52 -16.67 -7.25
CA LYS A 19 1.98 -16.65 -7.39
C LYS A 19 2.69 -17.80 -6.64
N LEU A 20 2.11 -18.26 -5.54
CA LEU A 20 2.59 -19.43 -4.80
C LEU A 20 2.18 -20.76 -5.42
N GLY A 21 1.37 -20.75 -6.48
CA GLY A 21 0.81 -21.97 -7.10
C GLY A 21 -0.17 -22.70 -6.19
N ILE A 22 -0.77 -22.01 -5.23
CA ILE A 22 -1.74 -22.59 -4.29
C ILE A 22 -3.10 -22.68 -4.99
N LYS A 23 -3.62 -23.91 -5.15
CA LYS A 23 -4.93 -24.11 -5.76
C LYS A 23 -6.03 -23.62 -4.83
N VAL A 24 -6.73 -22.55 -5.26
CA VAL A 24 -7.95 -22.05 -4.64
C VAL A 24 -9.14 -22.64 -5.36
N ASP A 25 -9.99 -23.38 -4.64
CA ASP A 25 -11.21 -23.95 -5.20
C ASP A 25 -12.33 -22.92 -5.21
N ASN A 26 -12.45 -22.16 -4.12
CA ASN A 26 -13.42 -21.06 -3.98
C ASN A 26 -12.76 -19.89 -3.26
N TYR A 27 -12.93 -18.70 -3.82
CA TYR A 27 -12.49 -17.44 -3.23
C TYR A 27 -13.69 -16.54 -3.00
N PHE A 28 -14.01 -16.32 -1.73
CA PHE A 28 -15.07 -15.43 -1.28
C PHE A 28 -14.45 -14.11 -0.86
N ALA A 29 -14.95 -13.00 -1.42
CA ALA A 29 -14.46 -11.66 -1.17
C ALA A 29 -15.55 -10.75 -0.60
N SER A 30 -15.30 -10.17 0.57
CA SER A 30 -16.11 -9.10 1.12
C SER A 30 -15.43 -7.77 0.88
N GLU A 31 -16.05 -6.92 0.04
CA GLU A 31 -15.58 -5.60 -0.34
C GLU A 31 -16.80 -4.74 -0.75
N ILE A 32 -16.74 -3.42 -0.52
CA ILE A 32 -17.81 -2.47 -0.84
C ILE A 32 -17.40 -1.40 -1.86
N ASP A 33 -16.09 -1.22 -2.08
CA ASP A 33 -15.60 -0.25 -3.09
C ASP A 33 -15.80 -0.82 -4.49
N LYS A 34 -16.76 -0.23 -5.23
CA LYS A 34 -17.12 -0.66 -6.58
C LYS A 34 -15.96 -0.70 -7.58
N TYR A 35 -14.95 0.16 -7.39
CA TYR A 35 -13.78 0.19 -8.28
C TYR A 35 -12.82 -0.93 -7.97
N ALA A 36 -12.62 -1.24 -6.69
CA ALA A 36 -11.84 -2.38 -6.25
C ALA A 36 -12.49 -3.69 -6.71
N ILE A 37 -13.81 -3.85 -6.50
CA ILE A 37 -14.60 -4.99 -6.99
C ILE A 37 -14.44 -5.13 -8.52
N LYS A 38 -14.57 -4.03 -9.28
CA LYS A 38 -14.40 -4.06 -10.74
C LYS A 38 -13.06 -4.62 -11.16
N ILE A 39 -11.97 -4.18 -10.52
CA ILE A 39 -10.62 -4.65 -10.85
C ILE A 39 -10.40 -6.09 -10.39
N ALA A 40 -10.86 -6.45 -9.21
CA ALA A 40 -10.80 -7.82 -8.70
C ALA A 40 -11.54 -8.80 -9.65
N THR A 41 -12.78 -8.49 -10.04
CA THR A 41 -13.58 -9.30 -10.96
C THR A 41 -12.96 -9.39 -12.37
N LYS A 42 -12.35 -8.29 -12.87
CA LYS A 42 -11.64 -8.29 -14.16
C LYS A 42 -10.51 -9.32 -14.17
N ASN A 43 -9.73 -9.39 -13.09
CA ASN A 43 -8.56 -10.26 -13.00
C ASN A 43 -8.90 -11.68 -12.50
N PHE A 44 -9.94 -11.81 -11.69
CA PHE A 44 -10.40 -13.09 -11.12
C PHE A 44 -11.92 -13.25 -11.29
N PRO A 45 -12.39 -13.61 -12.49
CA PRO A 45 -13.83 -13.64 -12.81
C PRO A 45 -14.61 -14.70 -12.04
N ASN A 46 -13.96 -15.73 -11.49
CA ASN A 46 -14.58 -16.79 -10.71
C ASN A 46 -14.72 -16.46 -9.21
N MET A 47 -14.35 -15.25 -8.80
CA MET A 47 -14.46 -14.77 -7.42
C MET A 47 -15.93 -14.58 -7.03
N ILE A 48 -16.27 -14.95 -5.81
CA ILE A 48 -17.62 -14.79 -5.26
C ILE A 48 -17.64 -13.57 -4.35
N HIS A 49 -18.35 -12.53 -4.78
CA HIS A 49 -18.48 -11.30 -3.98
C HIS A 49 -19.61 -11.40 -2.97
N LEU A 50 -19.30 -11.12 -1.70
CA LEU A 50 -20.23 -11.17 -0.57
C LEU A 50 -20.72 -9.77 -0.11
N GLY A 51 -20.14 -8.68 -0.67
CA GLY A 51 -20.50 -7.31 -0.30
C GLY A 51 -19.97 -6.90 1.08
N ASP A 52 -20.83 -6.28 1.89
CA ASP A 52 -20.47 -5.76 3.21
C ASP A 52 -20.18 -6.87 4.21
N VAL A 53 -19.04 -6.77 4.89
CA VAL A 53 -18.58 -7.74 5.89
C VAL A 53 -19.55 -7.92 7.05
N THR A 54 -20.30 -6.90 7.40
CA THR A 54 -21.31 -6.96 8.47
C THR A 54 -22.50 -7.85 8.12
N GLN A 55 -22.68 -8.15 6.84
CA GLN A 55 -23.74 -9.04 6.32
C GLN A 55 -23.24 -10.46 6.04
N VAL A 56 -21.93 -10.71 6.18
CA VAL A 56 -21.37 -12.05 5.93
C VAL A 56 -21.69 -12.96 7.11
N GLU A 57 -22.37 -14.07 6.82
CA GLU A 57 -22.76 -15.09 7.81
C GLU A 57 -22.34 -16.49 7.32
N SER A 58 -22.15 -17.42 8.26
CA SER A 58 -21.77 -18.81 7.95
C SER A 58 -22.75 -19.51 7.00
N LYS A 59 -24.06 -19.17 7.07
CA LYS A 59 -25.08 -19.70 6.16
C LYS A 59 -24.84 -19.41 4.67
N HIS A 60 -24.15 -18.31 4.35
CA HIS A 60 -23.85 -17.95 2.97
C HIS A 60 -22.98 -19.01 2.28
N PHE A 61 -22.09 -19.66 3.02
CA PHE A 61 -21.23 -20.71 2.45
C PHE A 61 -22.00 -22.01 2.16
N GLY A 62 -23.10 -22.27 2.89
CA GLY A 62 -24.02 -23.38 2.61
C GLY A 62 -24.92 -23.13 1.39
N ALA A 63 -25.38 -21.89 1.21
CA ALA A 63 -26.31 -21.52 0.11
C ALA A 63 -25.70 -21.68 -1.29
N TYR A 64 -24.38 -21.58 -1.42
CA TYR A 64 -23.65 -21.85 -2.68
C TYR A 64 -23.36 -23.33 -2.92
N GLY A 65 -24.01 -24.23 -2.19
CA GLY A 65 -23.76 -25.68 -2.29
C GLY A 65 -22.41 -26.12 -1.69
N PHE A 66 -21.73 -25.21 -0.98
CA PHE A 66 -20.44 -25.49 -0.37
C PHE A 66 -20.62 -26.00 1.06
N ASN A 67 -20.79 -27.29 1.19
CA ASN A 67 -20.69 -27.98 2.49
C ASN A 67 -19.24 -28.07 2.97
N LYS A 68 -18.36 -27.15 2.48
CA LYS A 68 -16.92 -27.20 2.69
C LYS A 68 -16.47 -26.12 3.66
N LYS A 69 -15.60 -26.51 4.55
CA LYS A 69 -14.97 -25.63 5.54
C LYS A 69 -14.13 -24.55 4.83
N ILE A 70 -14.13 -23.33 5.39
CA ILE A 70 -13.16 -22.29 5.03
C ILE A 70 -11.80 -22.68 5.59
N ASP A 71 -10.77 -22.72 4.74
CA ASP A 71 -9.41 -23.10 5.13
C ASP A 71 -8.57 -21.90 5.57
N LEU A 72 -8.77 -20.75 4.93
CA LEU A 72 -8.05 -19.50 5.21
C LEU A 72 -9.03 -18.33 5.29
N ILE A 73 -8.94 -17.55 6.38
CA ILE A 73 -9.54 -16.21 6.46
C ILE A 73 -8.41 -15.19 6.47
N MET A 74 -8.48 -14.19 5.59
CA MET A 74 -7.53 -13.09 5.59
C MET A 74 -8.24 -11.76 5.46
N GLY A 75 -7.62 -10.67 5.97
CA GLY A 75 -8.21 -9.34 5.89
C GLY A 75 -7.31 -8.24 6.42
N GLY A 76 -7.60 -7.00 6.01
CA GLY A 76 -6.98 -5.79 6.52
C GLY A 76 -8.05 -4.81 6.96
N SER A 77 -8.49 -4.88 8.20
CA SER A 77 -9.56 -4.01 8.69
C SER A 77 -9.14 -2.53 8.67
N PRO A 78 -10.05 -1.60 8.30
CA PRO A 78 -9.78 -0.17 8.36
C PRO A 78 -9.32 0.28 9.75
N CYS A 79 -8.20 1.03 9.80
CA CYS A 79 -7.53 1.36 11.06
C CYS A 79 -7.96 2.70 11.69
N GLN A 80 -8.99 3.36 11.15
CA GLN A 80 -9.34 4.74 11.54
C GLN A 80 -9.73 4.90 13.03
N GLY A 81 -10.02 3.81 13.76
CA GLY A 81 -10.29 3.79 15.20
C GLY A 81 -9.05 3.67 16.08
N PHE A 82 -7.91 3.17 15.54
CA PHE A 82 -6.74 2.85 16.36
C PHE A 82 -5.64 3.92 16.35
N SER A 83 -5.71 4.95 15.49
CA SER A 83 -4.57 5.81 15.24
C SER A 83 -4.51 7.10 16.06
N ARG A 84 -5.56 7.54 16.79
CA ARG A 84 -5.56 8.89 17.38
C ARG A 84 -6.32 9.14 18.68
N ALA A 85 -6.98 8.19 19.30
CA ALA A 85 -7.68 8.42 20.55
C ALA A 85 -7.10 7.56 21.65
N GLY A 86 -6.27 8.14 22.49
CA GLY A 86 -5.80 7.58 23.77
C GLY A 86 -6.93 7.43 24.79
N LYS A 87 -7.97 6.72 24.45
CA LYS A 87 -9.03 6.26 25.34
C LYS A 87 -9.55 4.95 24.78
N ASN A 88 -9.27 3.87 25.53
CA ASN A 88 -9.84 2.53 25.48
C ASN A 88 -10.49 2.13 24.15
N LEU A 89 -10.07 0.99 23.59
CA LEU A 89 -10.83 0.24 22.59
C LEU A 89 -12.29 0.15 23.10
N ASN A 90 -13.06 1.17 22.81
CA ASN A 90 -14.46 1.15 23.14
C ASN A 90 -15.13 0.28 22.07
N PHE A 91 -15.73 -0.83 22.46
CA PHE A 91 -16.51 -1.72 21.61
C PHE A 91 -17.62 -0.98 20.85
N ASP A 92 -17.97 0.22 21.30
CA ASP A 92 -18.99 1.10 20.73
C ASP A 92 -18.47 2.04 19.64
N ASP A 93 -17.14 2.13 19.38
CA ASP A 93 -16.61 2.94 18.26
C ASP A 93 -16.92 2.22 16.93
N PRO A 94 -17.72 2.82 16.04
CA PRO A 94 -18.07 2.21 14.74
C PRO A 94 -16.87 1.76 13.92
N ARG A 95 -15.70 2.35 14.16
CA ARG A 95 -14.45 2.06 13.43
C ARG A 95 -13.75 0.82 13.96
N SER A 96 -13.89 0.51 15.26
CA SER A 96 -13.43 -0.74 15.87
C SER A 96 -14.33 -1.92 15.51
N LYS A 97 -15.61 -1.64 15.22
CA LYS A 97 -16.61 -2.65 14.88
C LYS A 97 -16.17 -3.56 13.73
N LEU A 98 -15.53 -3.01 12.71
CA LEU A 98 -15.09 -3.79 11.55
C LEU A 98 -13.98 -4.81 11.88
N PHE A 99 -13.09 -4.51 12.83
CA PHE A 99 -12.14 -5.50 13.34
C PHE A 99 -12.86 -6.66 14.03
N PHE A 100 -13.92 -6.39 14.79
CA PHE A 100 -14.67 -7.45 15.46
C PHE A 100 -15.48 -8.32 14.50
N GLU A 101 -15.84 -7.83 13.31
CA GLU A 101 -16.40 -8.67 12.25
C GLU A 101 -15.39 -9.73 11.77
N PHE A 102 -14.11 -9.34 11.62
CA PHE A 102 -13.06 -10.32 11.33
C PHE A 102 -12.95 -11.38 12.45
N VAL A 103 -12.91 -10.94 13.71
CA VAL A 103 -12.84 -11.84 14.88
C VAL A 103 -14.06 -12.75 14.94
N ARG A 104 -15.27 -12.23 14.68
CA ARG A 104 -16.52 -12.99 14.66
C ARG A 104 -16.44 -14.12 13.65
N LEU A 105 -16.05 -13.82 12.41
CA LEU A 105 -15.96 -14.81 11.34
C LEU A 105 -14.87 -15.86 11.59
N VAL A 106 -13.73 -15.47 12.16
CA VAL A 106 -12.69 -16.45 12.57
C VAL A 106 -13.23 -17.40 13.64
N LYS A 107 -13.98 -16.90 14.64
CA LYS A 107 -14.57 -17.73 15.70
C LYS A 107 -15.69 -18.64 15.18
N GLU A 108 -16.55 -18.13 14.30
CA GLU A 108 -17.66 -18.91 13.72
C GLU A 108 -17.19 -20.01 12.77
N LEU A 109 -16.30 -19.67 11.85
CA LEU A 109 -15.89 -20.55 10.75
C LEU A 109 -14.72 -21.45 11.12
N LYS A 110 -13.96 -21.13 12.17
CA LYS A 110 -12.81 -21.88 12.68
C LYS A 110 -11.88 -22.36 11.55
N PRO A 111 -11.34 -21.44 10.73
CA PRO A 111 -10.47 -21.79 9.62
C PRO A 111 -9.20 -22.50 10.11
N LYS A 112 -8.54 -23.27 9.24
CA LYS A 112 -7.21 -23.82 9.54
C LYS A 112 -6.20 -22.70 9.76
N TYR A 113 -6.28 -21.64 8.93
CA TYR A 113 -5.39 -20.50 8.97
C TYR A 113 -6.16 -19.17 8.96
N PHE A 114 -5.59 -18.16 9.60
CA PHE A 114 -6.04 -16.78 9.42
C PHE A 114 -4.84 -15.84 9.28
N LEU A 115 -5.07 -14.68 8.64
CA LEU A 115 -4.10 -13.60 8.48
C LEU A 115 -4.83 -12.27 8.59
N LEU A 116 -4.52 -11.47 9.61
CA LEU A 116 -4.96 -10.08 9.75
C LEU A 116 -3.77 -9.16 9.51
N GLU A 117 -3.95 -8.15 8.66
CA GLU A 117 -2.98 -7.05 8.47
C GLU A 117 -3.52 -5.76 9.07
N ASN A 118 -2.64 -4.94 9.66
CA ASN A 118 -2.99 -3.58 10.03
C ASN A 118 -1.76 -2.66 10.04
N VAL A 119 -2.01 -1.35 10.10
CA VAL A 119 -0.94 -0.34 10.17
C VAL A 119 -0.18 -0.43 11.49
N LYS A 120 1.03 0.18 11.52
CA LYS A 120 1.75 0.39 12.77
C LYS A 120 0.91 1.25 13.71
N MET A 121 0.71 0.77 14.94
CA MET A 121 -0.11 1.38 16.00
C MET A 121 0.64 1.44 17.33
N THR A 122 0.02 1.99 18.37
CA THR A 122 0.56 1.99 19.73
C THR A 122 0.69 0.55 20.27
N LYS A 123 1.55 0.38 21.28
CA LYS A 123 1.74 -0.92 21.94
C LYS A 123 0.42 -1.44 22.52
N GLU A 124 -0.33 -0.59 23.17
CA GLU A 124 -1.62 -0.92 23.81
C GLU A 124 -2.63 -1.52 22.81
N HIS A 125 -2.82 -0.86 21.66
CA HIS A 125 -3.72 -1.35 20.62
C HIS A 125 -3.24 -2.66 19.99
N ARG A 126 -1.94 -2.77 19.74
CA ARG A 126 -1.33 -3.99 19.22
C ARG A 126 -1.55 -5.17 20.19
N ASP A 127 -1.26 -4.96 21.47
CA ASP A 127 -1.37 -6.01 22.49
C ASP A 127 -2.84 -6.42 22.70
N THR A 128 -3.79 -5.48 22.55
CA THR A 128 -5.22 -5.80 22.57
C THR A 128 -5.63 -6.71 21.42
N ILE A 129 -5.19 -6.42 20.18
CA ILE A 129 -5.46 -7.29 19.03
C ILE A 129 -4.82 -8.66 19.24
N SER A 130 -3.58 -8.70 19.74
CA SER A 130 -2.87 -9.96 20.05
C SER A 130 -3.65 -10.80 21.06
N ASN A 131 -4.14 -10.20 22.12
CA ASN A 131 -4.94 -10.90 23.15
C ASN A 131 -6.25 -11.45 22.59
N VAL A 132 -6.95 -10.68 21.75
CA VAL A 132 -8.23 -11.10 21.15
C VAL A 132 -8.06 -12.26 20.16
N LEU A 133 -6.97 -12.25 19.38
CA LEU A 133 -6.67 -13.28 18.38
C LEU A 133 -5.86 -14.46 18.94
N GLY A 134 -5.26 -14.31 20.12
CA GLY A 134 -4.45 -15.34 20.77
C GLY A 134 -3.10 -15.59 20.08
N VAL A 135 -2.59 -14.60 19.33
CA VAL A 135 -1.31 -14.68 18.61
C VAL A 135 -0.55 -13.36 18.69
N GLU A 136 0.77 -13.42 18.70
CA GLU A 136 1.61 -12.23 18.72
C GLU A 136 1.65 -11.52 17.36
N ALA A 137 1.81 -10.19 17.41
CA ALA A 137 1.95 -9.37 16.22
C ALA A 137 3.34 -9.54 15.60
N ILE A 138 3.37 -9.88 14.32
CA ILE A 138 4.58 -9.90 13.50
C ILE A 138 4.74 -8.53 12.85
N TYR A 139 5.92 -7.94 12.97
CA TYR A 139 6.22 -6.66 12.34
C TYR A 139 7.06 -6.86 11.08
N ILE A 140 6.56 -6.40 9.92
CA ILE A 140 7.29 -6.45 8.66
C ILE A 140 7.29 -5.06 8.02
N ASP A 141 8.46 -4.64 7.53
CA ASP A 141 8.58 -3.50 6.62
C ASP A 141 8.68 -4.01 5.18
N SER A 142 7.78 -3.59 4.32
CA SER A 142 7.81 -3.95 2.88
C SER A 142 9.10 -3.50 2.19
N ALA A 143 9.88 -2.60 2.79
CA ALA A 143 11.19 -2.19 2.27
C ALA A 143 12.15 -3.36 2.06
N LEU A 144 11.95 -4.48 2.74
CA LEU A 144 12.72 -5.71 2.55
C LEU A 144 12.47 -6.37 1.18
N VAL A 145 11.29 -6.19 0.60
CA VAL A 145 10.88 -6.89 -0.63
C VAL A 145 10.35 -5.96 -1.73
N SER A 146 10.43 -4.66 -1.51
CA SER A 146 9.91 -3.62 -2.40
C SER A 146 10.72 -2.33 -2.26
N ALA A 147 10.58 -1.42 -3.20
CA ALA A 147 11.15 -0.07 -3.14
C ALA A 147 10.38 0.89 -2.22
N GLN A 148 9.40 0.42 -1.42
CA GLN A 148 8.62 1.28 -0.52
C GLN A 148 8.85 0.93 0.95
N THR A 149 8.92 1.96 1.79
CA THR A 149 8.84 1.81 3.24
C THR A 149 7.37 1.72 3.65
N ARG A 150 6.92 0.51 3.99
CA ARG A 150 5.54 0.24 4.40
C ARG A 150 5.54 -0.68 5.61
N LYS A 151 5.48 -0.09 6.78
CA LYS A 151 5.55 -0.75 8.08
C LYS A 151 4.16 -1.23 8.50
N ARG A 152 4.01 -2.55 8.70
CA ARG A 152 2.73 -3.19 9.05
C ARG A 152 2.90 -4.20 10.16
N TYR A 153 1.81 -4.44 10.88
CA TYR A 153 1.66 -5.57 11.77
C TYR A 153 0.79 -6.64 11.11
N TYR A 154 1.14 -7.89 11.37
CA TYR A 154 0.43 -9.07 10.90
C TYR A 154 0.16 -9.99 12.08
N TRP A 155 -1.07 -10.48 12.21
CA TRP A 155 -1.47 -11.48 13.19
C TRP A 155 -1.93 -12.72 12.44
N THR A 156 -1.32 -13.86 12.74
CA THR A 156 -1.61 -15.10 12.04
C THR A 156 -1.23 -16.31 12.89
N ASN A 157 -1.91 -17.42 12.70
CA ASN A 157 -1.53 -18.73 13.21
C ASN A 157 -0.74 -19.55 12.19
N ILE A 158 -0.39 -19.00 11.02
CA ILE A 158 0.53 -19.62 10.06
C ILE A 158 1.92 -19.61 10.69
N PRO A 159 2.67 -20.74 10.67
CA PRO A 159 4.03 -20.80 11.18
C PRO A 159 4.92 -19.70 10.56
N TYR A 160 5.56 -18.90 11.38
CA TYR A 160 6.40 -17.80 10.93
C TYR A 160 7.72 -17.79 11.70
N LEU A 161 8.84 -17.91 11.01
CA LEU A 161 10.16 -18.03 11.64
C LEU A 161 10.97 -16.73 11.58
N PHE A 162 10.98 -16.02 10.45
CA PHE A 162 11.79 -14.82 10.26
C PHE A 162 11.25 -13.88 9.18
N ASN A 163 11.64 -12.61 9.27
CA ASN A 163 11.35 -11.61 8.27
C ASN A 163 11.92 -11.97 6.87
N PRO A 164 11.32 -11.46 5.79
CA PRO A 164 11.91 -11.59 4.47
C PRO A 164 13.36 -11.09 4.45
N ILE A 165 14.21 -11.74 3.65
CA ILE A 165 15.56 -11.26 3.36
C ILE A 165 15.44 -9.98 2.54
N ASP A 166 16.26 -8.96 2.86
CA ASP A 166 16.29 -7.72 2.09
C ASP A 166 16.77 -7.99 0.65
N GLN A 167 15.90 -7.67 -0.31
CA GLN A 167 16.16 -7.79 -1.74
C GLN A 167 16.86 -6.56 -2.32
N HIS A 168 17.15 -5.55 -1.50
CA HIS A 168 17.82 -4.29 -1.88
C HIS A 168 17.17 -3.53 -3.04
N ILE A 169 15.86 -3.73 -3.26
CA ILE A 169 15.11 -3.05 -4.32
C ILE A 169 15.01 -1.56 -4.00
N THR A 170 15.40 -0.72 -4.94
CA THR A 170 15.41 0.74 -4.85
C THR A 170 14.35 1.35 -5.77
N LEU A 171 14.11 2.67 -5.63
CA LEU A 171 13.20 3.37 -6.55
C LEU A 171 13.68 3.31 -8.01
N ARG A 172 15.00 3.31 -8.25
CA ARG A 172 15.56 3.20 -9.61
C ARG A 172 15.17 1.92 -10.31
N ASP A 173 15.00 0.83 -9.55
CA ASP A 173 14.66 -0.48 -10.10
C ASP A 173 13.19 -0.58 -10.53
N ILE A 174 12.35 0.39 -10.15
CA ILE A 174 10.90 0.34 -10.41
C ILE A 174 10.37 1.51 -11.24
N ILE A 175 11.16 2.57 -11.45
CA ILE A 175 10.73 3.70 -12.27
C ILE A 175 10.67 3.30 -13.75
N GLN A 176 9.70 3.85 -14.45
CA GLN A 176 9.56 3.67 -15.89
C GLN A 176 10.60 4.48 -16.63
N THR A 177 11.20 3.89 -17.67
CA THR A 177 12.11 4.58 -18.58
C THR A 177 11.36 5.61 -19.44
N GLU A 178 12.08 6.54 -20.08
CA GLU A 178 11.45 7.51 -20.99
C GLU A 178 10.71 6.81 -22.13
N ASP A 179 11.22 5.70 -22.66
CA ASP A 179 10.57 4.93 -23.71
C ASP A 179 9.27 4.27 -23.27
N GLU A 180 9.20 3.78 -22.01
CA GLU A 180 7.98 3.23 -21.41
C GLU A 180 6.92 4.29 -21.15
N LEU A 181 7.31 5.57 -21.04
CA LEU A 181 6.42 6.71 -20.79
C LEU A 181 5.80 7.29 -22.06
N GLN A 182 6.19 6.82 -23.26
CA GLN A 182 5.61 7.27 -24.53
C GLN A 182 4.08 7.06 -24.53
N GLY A 183 3.35 8.19 -24.51
CA GLY A 183 1.88 8.23 -24.45
C GLY A 183 1.26 8.42 -23.06
N SER A 184 2.05 8.47 -21.98
CA SER A 184 1.55 8.92 -20.68
C SER A 184 1.63 10.45 -20.58
N GLU A 185 0.60 11.11 -20.04
CA GLU A 185 0.67 12.54 -19.72
C GLU A 185 1.75 12.76 -18.65
N VAL A 186 2.94 13.12 -19.10
CA VAL A 186 3.99 13.67 -18.23
C VAL A 186 3.57 15.10 -17.91
N ASP A 187 3.40 15.42 -16.65
CA ASP A 187 3.17 16.80 -16.22
C ASP A 187 4.46 17.60 -16.45
N GLU A 188 4.58 18.21 -17.65
CA GLU A 188 5.73 18.99 -18.11
C GLU A 188 5.90 20.33 -17.38
N ARG A 189 5.27 20.53 -16.23
CA ARG A 189 5.47 21.76 -15.46
C ARG A 189 6.90 21.82 -14.92
N MET A 190 7.78 22.33 -15.78
CA MET A 190 9.20 22.50 -15.51
C MET A 190 9.44 23.59 -14.46
N VAL A 191 10.30 23.29 -13.48
CA VAL A 191 10.98 24.31 -12.70
C VAL A 191 12.05 24.97 -13.59
N THR A 192 11.67 25.81 -14.50
CA THR A 192 12.63 26.59 -15.24
C THR A 192 12.52 28.05 -14.83
N ASN A 193 13.52 28.48 -14.13
CA ASN A 193 13.85 29.88 -14.13
C ASN A 193 14.52 30.19 -15.48
N LYS A 194 13.85 30.89 -16.39
CA LYS A 194 14.37 31.31 -17.71
C LYS A 194 15.68 32.12 -17.62
N GLY A 195 16.65 31.69 -16.79
CA GLY A 195 17.94 32.31 -16.54
C GLY A 195 17.89 33.50 -15.58
N LYS A 196 16.74 33.82 -14.95
CA LYS A 196 16.60 34.94 -14.01
C LYS A 196 15.85 34.52 -12.75
N ALA A 197 16.36 34.94 -11.58
CA ALA A 197 15.66 34.77 -10.32
C ALA A 197 14.41 35.63 -10.23
N TYR A 198 13.33 35.10 -9.62
CA TYR A 198 12.21 35.95 -9.21
C TYR A 198 12.64 36.90 -8.08
N CYS A 199 11.94 38.02 -7.95
CA CYS A 199 12.22 39.01 -6.92
C CYS A 199 12.23 38.37 -5.52
N LEU A 200 13.31 38.59 -4.77
CA LEU A 200 13.41 38.17 -3.38
C LEU A 200 12.47 38.99 -2.52
N THR A 201 11.51 38.35 -1.87
CA THR A 201 10.58 38.98 -0.93
C THR A 201 10.98 38.69 0.50
N ALA A 202 10.51 39.49 1.47
CA ALA A 202 10.75 39.23 2.89
C ALA A 202 10.23 37.89 3.40
N ARG A 203 9.35 37.23 2.63
CA ARG A 203 8.82 35.88 2.89
C ARG A 203 9.52 34.79 2.07
N TYR A 204 10.73 35.04 1.58
CA TYR A 204 11.46 34.02 0.77
C TYR A 204 11.77 32.76 1.56
N SER A 205 11.90 32.81 2.88
CA SER A 205 12.02 31.65 3.76
C SER A 205 10.85 30.66 3.61
N GLY A 206 9.69 31.12 3.16
CA GLY A 206 8.53 30.31 2.82
C GLY A 206 8.50 29.92 1.33
N ALA A 207 9.64 29.87 0.63
CA ALA A 207 9.71 29.33 -0.72
C ALA A 207 9.33 27.85 -0.67
N THR A 208 8.32 27.51 -1.43
CA THR A 208 7.83 26.14 -1.59
C THR A 208 7.80 25.85 -3.06
N TRP A 209 7.85 24.58 -3.39
CA TRP A 209 7.68 24.10 -4.74
C TRP A 209 6.44 24.71 -5.43
N TRP A 210 5.30 24.70 -4.72
CA TRP A 210 4.03 25.24 -5.20
C TRP A 210 4.14 26.72 -5.65
N ASN A 211 4.72 27.58 -4.83
CA ASN A 211 4.82 29.00 -5.19
C ASN A 211 5.96 29.30 -6.18
N SER A 212 6.89 28.38 -6.36
CA SER A 212 7.95 28.51 -7.35
C SER A 212 7.48 28.09 -8.75
N ILE A 213 6.74 27.00 -8.85
CA ILE A 213 6.28 26.45 -10.15
C ILE A 213 4.92 26.99 -10.54
N GLU A 214 3.92 26.78 -9.67
CA GLU A 214 2.54 27.13 -10.00
C GLU A 214 2.30 28.64 -10.08
N ARG A 215 2.97 29.41 -9.22
CA ARG A 215 2.76 30.85 -9.12
C ARG A 215 3.91 31.71 -9.65
N SER A 216 5.01 31.11 -10.05
CA SER A 216 6.20 31.84 -10.55
C SER A 216 6.65 32.99 -9.61
N GLN A 217 6.54 32.79 -8.29
CA GLN A 217 6.75 33.85 -7.31
C GLN A 217 8.10 33.77 -6.61
N ARG A 218 8.78 32.65 -6.62
CA ARG A 218 10.02 32.42 -5.87
C ARG A 218 10.95 31.49 -6.62
N THR A 219 12.25 31.79 -6.57
CA THR A 219 13.27 30.99 -7.25
C THR A 219 13.72 29.85 -6.36
N MET A 220 13.75 28.64 -6.90
CA MET A 220 14.45 27.49 -6.30
C MET A 220 15.78 27.29 -7.02
N ILE A 221 16.84 26.97 -6.27
CA ILE A 221 18.19 26.80 -6.80
C ILE A 221 18.42 25.32 -7.08
N ARG A 222 18.96 25.03 -8.27
CA ARG A 222 19.57 23.77 -8.59
C ARG A 222 20.98 23.73 -8.01
N ILE A 223 21.29 22.70 -7.22
CA ILE A 223 22.65 22.48 -6.69
C ILE A 223 23.18 21.20 -7.34
N GLU A 224 24.23 21.35 -8.14
CA GLU A 224 24.82 20.25 -8.93
C GLU A 224 23.72 19.49 -9.69
N ASP A 225 23.75 18.17 -9.66
CA ASP A 225 22.74 17.31 -10.28
C ASP A 225 21.54 17.03 -9.36
N LYS A 226 21.20 17.98 -8.51
CA LYS A 226 20.12 17.85 -7.52
C LYS A 226 19.15 19.02 -7.56
N VAL A 227 17.89 18.75 -7.26
CA VAL A 227 16.86 19.77 -7.06
C VAL A 227 16.63 19.99 -5.56
N CYS A 228 16.58 21.25 -5.14
CA CYS A 228 16.38 21.61 -3.74
C CYS A 228 14.93 21.91 -3.42
N PHE A 229 14.46 21.34 -2.30
CA PHE A 229 13.10 21.52 -1.80
C PHE A 229 13.14 22.08 -0.37
N PRO A 230 12.20 22.96 0.01
CA PRO A 230 12.12 23.47 1.37
C PRO A 230 11.93 22.35 2.39
N GLU A 231 12.69 22.37 3.45
CA GLU A 231 12.61 21.42 4.56
C GLU A 231 12.90 22.10 5.89
N ALA A 232 12.21 21.71 6.95
CA ALA A 232 12.38 22.27 8.29
C ALA A 232 13.64 21.75 8.98
N THR A 233 14.79 21.93 8.35
CA THR A 233 16.12 21.63 8.88
C THR A 233 16.95 22.91 9.00
N LYS A 234 18.12 22.85 9.66
CA LYS A 234 19.04 23.99 9.73
C LYS A 234 19.48 24.48 8.34
N LYS A 235 19.55 23.60 7.35
CA LYS A 235 19.83 23.94 5.95
C LYS A 235 18.66 24.64 5.26
N GLY A 236 17.44 24.46 5.75
CA GLY A 236 16.21 24.99 5.15
C GLY A 236 15.75 24.24 3.90
N TYR A 237 16.49 23.26 3.43
CA TYR A 237 16.13 22.49 2.24
C TYR A 237 16.65 21.03 2.29
N ALA A 238 16.00 20.15 1.53
CA ALA A 238 16.49 18.84 1.13
C ALA A 238 16.93 18.90 -0.34
N ALA A 239 18.06 18.25 -0.68
CA ALA A 239 18.53 18.11 -2.04
C ALA A 239 18.27 16.69 -2.53
N VAL A 240 17.66 16.56 -3.72
CA VAL A 240 17.19 15.30 -4.29
C VAL A 240 17.78 15.12 -5.69
N GLY A 241 18.43 14.00 -5.95
CA GLY A 241 19.08 13.66 -7.21
C GLY A 241 18.17 12.86 -8.17
N VAL A 242 18.68 12.61 -9.38
CA VAL A 242 17.99 11.79 -10.38
C VAL A 242 17.75 10.38 -9.84
N GLY A 243 16.53 9.87 -10.03
CA GLY A 243 16.11 8.56 -9.53
C GLY A 243 15.83 8.50 -8.02
N GLU A 244 16.03 9.60 -7.29
CA GLU A 244 15.65 9.68 -5.88
C GLU A 244 14.18 10.11 -5.73
N GLY A 245 13.51 9.58 -4.72
CA GLY A 245 12.13 9.94 -4.39
C GLY A 245 12.02 11.23 -3.60
N LEU A 246 10.93 11.93 -3.78
CA LEU A 246 10.58 13.16 -3.09
C LEU A 246 9.18 13.07 -2.47
N ASP A 247 9.05 13.43 -1.20
CA ASP A 247 7.75 13.66 -0.57
C ASP A 247 7.20 15.04 -0.96
N ILE A 248 6.17 15.04 -1.80
CA ILE A 248 5.48 16.25 -2.27
C ILE A 248 4.19 16.54 -1.49
N SER A 249 3.87 15.78 -0.45
CA SER A 249 2.72 16.05 0.40
C SER A 249 2.92 17.34 1.20
N TYR A 250 1.85 18.11 1.35
CA TYR A 250 1.87 19.39 2.07
C TYR A 250 3.03 20.30 1.66
N PRO A 251 3.13 20.69 0.38
CA PRO A 251 4.29 21.42 -0.16
C PRO A 251 4.56 22.75 0.58
N ASN A 252 3.55 23.33 1.22
CA ASN A 252 3.65 24.57 1.97
C ASN A 252 4.01 24.39 3.45
N SER A 253 4.25 23.16 3.92
CA SER A 253 4.56 22.92 5.33
C SER A 253 5.94 23.47 5.70
N GLN A 254 6.00 24.30 6.72
CA GLN A 254 7.24 24.85 7.28
C GLN A 254 7.84 23.96 8.38
N THR A 255 7.12 22.94 8.81
CA THR A 255 7.54 22.05 9.90
C THR A 255 7.92 20.65 9.44
N ARG A 256 7.70 20.32 8.16
CA ARG A 256 7.95 18.99 7.62
C ARG A 256 9.43 18.73 7.40
N ARG A 257 9.85 17.50 7.72
CA ARG A 257 11.21 16.97 7.55
C ARG A 257 11.19 15.66 6.79
N GLY A 258 12.36 15.22 6.30
CA GLY A 258 12.51 13.93 5.63
C GLY A 258 11.86 13.87 4.26
N ARG A 259 11.88 14.97 3.49
CA ARG A 259 11.30 15.04 2.14
C ARG A 259 12.10 14.27 1.09
N ALA A 260 13.41 14.19 1.24
CA ALA A 260 14.27 13.38 0.39
C ALA A 260 14.14 11.90 0.81
N LEU A 261 13.69 11.06 -0.10
CA LEU A 261 13.36 9.65 0.18
C LEU A 261 14.51 8.71 -0.21
N LYS A 262 15.66 9.24 -0.63
CA LYS A 262 16.82 8.46 -1.09
C LYS A 262 16.37 7.34 -2.04
N ASN A 263 16.62 6.08 -1.66
CA ASN A 263 16.36 4.90 -2.49
C ASN A 263 15.03 4.18 -2.19
N LYS A 264 14.17 4.73 -1.32
CA LYS A 264 12.90 4.10 -0.93
C LYS A 264 11.76 5.11 -0.99
N SER A 265 10.56 4.65 -1.39
CA SER A 265 9.34 5.46 -1.29
C SER A 265 8.70 5.33 0.09
N HIS A 266 7.87 6.30 0.45
CA HIS A 266 6.94 6.15 1.56
C HIS A 266 5.81 5.16 1.20
N CYS A 267 5.02 4.81 2.20
CA CYS A 267 3.79 4.06 2.01
C CYS A 267 2.85 4.80 1.05
N LEU A 268 2.30 4.09 0.07
CA LEU A 268 1.22 4.61 -0.76
C LEU A 268 0.01 4.92 0.11
N THR A 269 -0.64 6.04 -0.15
CA THR A 269 -1.87 6.47 0.51
C THR A 269 -3.04 6.43 -0.47
N THR A 270 -4.26 6.50 0.04
CA THR A 270 -5.48 6.54 -0.77
C THR A 270 -5.74 7.91 -1.41
N ALA A 271 -5.03 8.94 -0.94
CA ALA A 271 -5.05 10.28 -1.53
C ALA A 271 -4.24 10.30 -2.84
N PRO A 272 -4.41 11.33 -3.68
CA PRO A 272 -3.55 11.54 -4.86
C PRO A 272 -2.07 11.39 -4.48
N PRO A 273 -1.21 10.92 -5.41
CA PRO A 273 0.18 10.61 -5.07
C PRO A 273 0.87 11.80 -4.41
N ASN A 274 1.43 11.52 -3.26
CA ASN A 274 2.16 12.51 -2.47
C ASN A 274 3.69 12.37 -2.63
N GLN A 275 4.12 11.57 -3.60
CA GLN A 275 5.51 11.26 -3.89
C GLN A 275 5.80 11.51 -5.36
N GLY A 276 7.00 11.93 -5.66
CA GLY A 276 7.54 12.11 -7.00
C GLY A 276 8.94 11.57 -7.09
N ILE A 277 9.46 11.50 -8.29
CA ILE A 277 10.86 11.19 -8.59
C ILE A 277 11.46 12.31 -9.44
N ILE A 278 12.78 12.44 -9.37
CA ILE A 278 13.54 13.34 -10.23
C ILE A 278 13.94 12.55 -11.48
N ASN A 279 13.55 13.03 -12.67
CA ASN A 279 13.96 12.43 -13.93
C ASN A 279 15.35 12.96 -14.40
N GLU A 280 15.86 12.44 -15.52
CA GLU A 280 17.18 12.81 -16.06
C GLU A 280 17.28 14.29 -16.46
N LYS A 281 16.15 14.93 -16.78
CA LYS A 281 16.09 16.38 -17.04
C LYS A 281 15.97 17.23 -15.77
N TYR A 282 16.10 16.60 -14.59
CA TYR A 282 15.93 17.20 -13.27
C TYR A 282 14.53 17.79 -13.04
N ASN A 283 13.52 17.26 -13.78
CA ASN A 283 12.12 17.51 -13.54
C ASN A 283 11.60 16.49 -12.54
N TRP A 284 10.75 16.91 -11.65
CA TRP A 284 10.06 15.98 -10.76
C TRP A 284 8.68 15.65 -11.36
N ARG A 285 8.22 14.47 -11.10
CA ARG A 285 6.87 14.01 -11.40
C ARG A 285 6.35 13.08 -10.32
N LYS A 286 5.05 12.89 -10.31
CA LYS A 286 4.43 11.85 -9.48
C LYS A 286 4.78 10.47 -10.00
N LEU A 287 4.75 9.48 -9.12
CA LEU A 287 4.84 8.09 -9.54
C LEU A 287 3.63 7.74 -10.41
N THR A 288 3.85 7.00 -11.49
CA THR A 288 2.78 6.50 -12.35
C THR A 288 2.01 5.37 -11.64
N PRO A 289 0.77 5.03 -12.09
CA PRO A 289 0.07 3.86 -11.57
C PRO A 289 0.87 2.56 -11.70
N ILE A 290 1.62 2.37 -12.80
CA ILE A 290 2.47 1.20 -13.03
C ILE A 290 3.61 1.14 -11.98
N GLU A 291 4.28 2.26 -11.73
CA GLU A 291 5.30 2.33 -10.68
C GLU A 291 4.71 2.04 -9.29
N CYS A 292 3.48 2.48 -9.02
CA CYS A 292 2.76 2.13 -7.79
C CYS A 292 2.37 0.64 -7.73
N GLU A 293 2.05 0.02 -8.86
CA GLU A 293 1.84 -1.43 -8.96
C GLU A 293 3.15 -2.18 -8.65
N ARG A 294 4.28 -1.75 -9.22
CA ARG A 294 5.61 -2.28 -8.91
C ARG A 294 5.96 -2.14 -7.42
N LEU A 295 5.64 -0.99 -6.77
CA LEU A 295 5.81 -0.79 -5.32
C LEU A 295 5.00 -1.77 -4.48
N GLN A 296 3.76 -2.09 -4.88
CA GLN A 296 2.93 -3.08 -4.21
C GLN A 296 3.21 -4.51 -4.66
N THR A 297 4.17 -4.68 -5.58
CA THR A 297 4.54 -5.98 -6.17
C THR A 297 3.36 -6.71 -6.83
N VAL A 298 2.41 -5.93 -7.32
CA VAL A 298 1.26 -6.35 -8.12
C VAL A 298 1.70 -6.46 -9.59
N PRO A 299 1.11 -7.34 -10.40
CA PRO A 299 1.39 -7.37 -11.84
C PRO A 299 1.14 -6.01 -12.52
N GLU A 300 1.95 -5.68 -13.52
CA GLU A 300 1.77 -4.43 -14.28
C GLU A 300 0.42 -4.41 -14.98
N ASN A 301 -0.18 -3.22 -15.08
CA ASN A 301 -1.51 -2.99 -15.64
C ASN A 301 -2.65 -3.73 -14.94
N TYR A 302 -2.39 -4.32 -13.77
CA TYR A 302 -3.41 -5.02 -12.99
C TYR A 302 -4.60 -4.09 -12.66
N THR A 303 -4.32 -2.85 -12.28
CA THR A 303 -5.36 -1.86 -11.90
C THR A 303 -5.93 -1.08 -13.09
N GLU A 304 -5.56 -1.42 -14.33
CA GLU A 304 -6.08 -0.78 -15.53
C GLU A 304 -7.59 -1.03 -15.71
N GLY A 305 -8.30 0.00 -16.24
CA GLY A 305 -9.75 -0.06 -16.49
C GLY A 305 -10.58 0.84 -15.57
N VAL A 306 -9.91 1.63 -14.70
CA VAL A 306 -10.48 2.70 -13.89
C VAL A 306 -9.59 3.94 -13.97
N SER A 307 -10.08 5.10 -13.47
CA SER A 307 -9.28 6.34 -13.47
C SER A 307 -8.01 6.20 -12.60
N ASN A 308 -6.96 6.96 -12.93
CA ASN A 308 -5.72 6.97 -12.16
C ASN A 308 -5.95 7.27 -10.67
N THR A 309 -6.88 8.17 -10.34
CA THR A 309 -7.26 8.44 -8.94
C THR A 309 -7.72 7.18 -8.21
N GLN A 310 -8.54 6.35 -8.87
CA GLN A 310 -9.02 5.09 -8.29
C GLN A 310 -7.91 4.04 -8.23
N ARG A 311 -7.02 3.99 -9.25
CA ARG A 311 -5.83 3.14 -9.24
C ARG A 311 -4.96 3.45 -8.03
N TYR A 312 -4.61 4.71 -7.80
CA TYR A 312 -3.81 5.14 -6.64
C TYR A 312 -4.49 4.82 -5.31
N LYS A 313 -5.83 5.04 -5.22
CA LYS A 313 -6.60 4.75 -4.02
C LYS A 313 -6.51 3.26 -3.65
N MET A 314 -6.78 2.37 -4.59
CA MET A 314 -6.77 0.93 -4.32
C MET A 314 -5.36 0.39 -4.09
N LEU A 315 -4.34 0.92 -4.77
CA LEU A 315 -2.94 0.57 -4.52
C LEU A 315 -2.47 1.05 -3.13
N GLY A 316 -2.92 2.22 -2.68
CA GLY A 316 -2.64 2.73 -1.34
C GLY A 316 -3.27 1.88 -0.23
N ASN A 317 -4.48 1.38 -0.46
CA ASN A 317 -5.18 0.48 0.47
C ASN A 317 -4.65 -0.97 0.39
N GLY A 318 -4.15 -1.38 -0.77
CA GLY A 318 -3.73 -2.76 -1.02
C GLY A 318 -2.50 -3.19 -0.21
N TRP A 319 -2.25 -4.48 -0.20
CA TRP A 319 -1.08 -5.07 0.43
C TRP A 319 0.12 -5.11 -0.51
N THR A 320 1.33 -5.16 0.06
CA THR A 320 2.52 -5.54 -0.69
C THR A 320 2.50 -7.05 -0.88
N VAL A 321 2.21 -7.50 -2.10
CA VAL A 321 1.93 -8.92 -2.39
C VAL A 321 3.07 -9.84 -1.96
N LYS A 322 4.33 -9.48 -2.21
CA LYS A 322 5.50 -10.27 -1.78
C LYS A 322 5.59 -10.50 -0.25
N VAL A 323 5.06 -9.59 0.57
CA VAL A 323 4.98 -9.82 2.02
C VAL A 323 3.94 -10.89 2.32
N ILE A 324 2.78 -10.84 1.66
CA ILE A 324 1.73 -11.85 1.81
C ILE A 324 2.21 -13.21 1.32
N GLU A 325 2.88 -13.27 0.15
CA GLU A 325 3.53 -14.49 -0.34
C GLU A 325 4.49 -15.07 0.70
N HIS A 326 5.32 -14.20 1.33
CA HIS A 326 6.29 -14.64 2.34
C HIS A 326 5.63 -15.27 3.57
N ILE A 327 4.47 -14.76 4.00
CA ILE A 327 3.71 -15.33 5.12
C ILE A 327 3.02 -16.63 4.67
N LEU A 328 2.26 -16.58 3.56
CA LEU A 328 1.43 -17.68 3.11
C LEU A 328 2.23 -18.91 2.64
N LYS A 329 3.48 -18.73 2.17
CA LYS A 329 4.33 -19.86 1.77
C LYS A 329 4.60 -20.88 2.88
N ASN A 330 4.42 -20.46 4.15
CA ASN A 330 4.65 -21.32 5.31
C ASN A 330 3.39 -22.15 5.71
N MET A 331 2.28 -21.99 4.99
CA MET A 331 1.13 -22.86 5.21
C MET A 331 1.46 -24.31 4.82
N GLU A 332 1.13 -25.23 5.70
CA GLU A 332 1.17 -26.67 5.40
C GLU A 332 -0.01 -27.04 4.50
N ILE A 333 0.18 -26.91 3.21
CA ILE A 333 -0.77 -27.29 2.18
C ILE A 333 -0.15 -28.43 1.39
N GLU A 334 -0.95 -29.43 1.04
CA GLU A 334 -0.57 -30.39 0.01
C GLU A 334 -0.29 -29.61 -1.28
N ARG A 335 0.97 -29.29 -1.50
CA ARG A 335 1.43 -28.80 -2.78
C ARG A 335 1.35 -30.00 -3.72
N LYS A 336 0.50 -29.95 -4.74
CA LYS A 336 0.65 -30.87 -5.85
C LYS A 336 2.05 -30.66 -6.41
N TYR A 337 2.96 -31.49 -6.01
CA TYR A 337 4.25 -31.63 -6.69
C TYR A 337 3.93 -31.95 -8.13
N ASN A 338 4.06 -31.01 -9.03
CA ASN A 338 4.28 -31.30 -10.43
C ASN A 338 5.65 -31.96 -10.51
N ALA A 339 5.69 -33.27 -10.28
CA ALA A 339 6.80 -34.10 -10.71
C ALA A 339 6.83 -33.98 -12.24
N LYS A 340 7.64 -33.06 -12.75
CA LYS A 340 8.08 -33.16 -14.14
C LYS A 340 8.86 -34.46 -14.27
N LYS A 341 8.25 -35.45 -14.93
CA LYS A 341 8.98 -36.49 -15.59
C LYS A 341 9.71 -35.92 -16.81
#